data_d62ca0071a9e74f2260d1abdff6a3270
#
_entry.id   d62ca0071a9e74f2260d1abdff6a3270
#
_cell.length_a   1.000
_cell.length_b   1.000
_cell.length_c   1.000
_cell.angle_alpha   90.00
_cell.angle_beta   90.00
_cell.angle_gamma   90.00
#
_symmetry.space_group_name_H-M   'P 1'
#
loop_
_entity.id
_entity.type
_entity.pdbx_description
1 polymer ?
#
loop_
_entity_poly.entity_id
_entity_poly.type
_entity_poly.pdbx_seq_one_letter_code
_entity_poly.pdbx_strand_id
1 'polypeptide(L)'
;MPFSARYGVRTGAAGCGGRALKTDFMISAVYYIFLVFLCTFFMVLSAVALVVCYPFDEGRRVVHELSRILVRIFFAVPPRWRQRVIGREYVDRKKSYVIVLNHNTVIDIPTLYYIPLNFRWVSKREVFKTPFFGQYLVLHGDICINRGRASEALEQMVRDGKLWISRGASVAVFPEGTRSKDGEIHRFKAGAFTLAKEAGVEILPVVLDGTKTLIKKNALFNWGNRITIRVLPPVSAGRVAAAETHELMQEVHDAMCAALAEIRNKK
;
A
#
# COMPACT_ATOMS: atom_id res chain seq x y z
N MET A 1 -45.44 -50.55 -25.10
CA MET A 1 -44.86 -49.70 -26.15
C MET A 1 -44.07 -48.58 -25.46
N PRO A 2 -42.73 -48.49 -25.67
CA PRO A 2 -41.91 -47.51 -24.97
C PRO A 2 -41.70 -46.24 -25.84
N PHE A 3 -41.81 -45.06 -25.23
CA PHE A 3 -41.43 -43.81 -25.85
C PHE A 3 -40.02 -43.43 -25.38
N SER A 4 -39.03 -43.54 -26.28
CA SER A 4 -37.65 -43.09 -26.06
C SER A 4 -37.57 -41.59 -26.39
N ALA A 5 -37.30 -40.75 -25.40
CA ALA A 5 -36.91 -39.37 -25.59
C ALA A 5 -35.35 -39.31 -25.58
N ARG A 6 -34.77 -39.02 -26.73
CA ARG A 6 -33.33 -38.72 -26.90
C ARG A 6 -33.05 -37.32 -26.35
N TYR A 7 -32.30 -37.25 -25.27
CA TYR A 7 -31.67 -35.99 -24.85
C TYR A 7 -30.34 -35.83 -25.58
N GLY A 8 -30.31 -34.94 -26.53
CA GLY A 8 -29.08 -34.46 -27.18
C GLY A 8 -28.26 -33.65 -26.21
N VAL A 9 -27.13 -34.18 -25.75
CA VAL A 9 -26.13 -33.47 -24.99
C VAL A 9 -25.42 -32.49 -25.93
N ARG A 10 -25.70 -31.20 -25.80
CA ARG A 10 -24.93 -30.15 -26.48
C ARG A 10 -23.55 -30.01 -25.82
N THR A 11 -22.55 -30.63 -26.38
CA THR A 11 -21.12 -30.42 -26.09
C THR A 11 -20.65 -29.12 -26.76
N GLY A 12 -20.99 -27.97 -26.16
CA GLY A 12 -20.64 -26.66 -26.72
C GLY A 12 -19.87 -25.71 -25.79
N ALA A 13 -19.59 -26.12 -24.53
CA ALA A 13 -19.07 -25.18 -23.53
C ALA A 13 -17.54 -25.23 -23.28
N ALA A 14 -16.83 -26.19 -23.81
CA ALA A 14 -15.39 -26.38 -23.51
C ALA A 14 -14.45 -25.46 -24.29
N GLY A 15 -14.86 -24.87 -25.40
CA GLY A 15 -13.99 -24.06 -26.26
C GLY A 15 -13.88 -22.57 -25.89
N CYS A 16 -14.84 -22.02 -25.14
CA CYS A 16 -14.86 -20.58 -24.80
C CYS A 16 -13.98 -20.25 -23.58
N GLY A 17 -13.96 -21.12 -22.57
CA GLY A 17 -13.17 -20.90 -21.36
C GLY A 17 -11.64 -20.96 -21.60
N GLY A 18 -11.20 -21.82 -22.50
CA GLY A 18 -9.78 -21.97 -22.81
C GLY A 18 -9.19 -20.78 -23.58
N ARG A 19 -9.96 -20.16 -24.47
CA ARG A 19 -9.54 -18.96 -25.20
C ARG A 19 -9.44 -17.73 -24.29
N ALA A 20 -10.43 -17.51 -23.44
CA ALA A 20 -10.44 -16.39 -22.48
C ALA A 20 -9.25 -16.47 -21.49
N LEU A 21 -8.92 -17.67 -21.00
CA LEU A 21 -7.78 -17.87 -20.09
C LEU A 21 -6.44 -17.60 -20.79
N LYS A 22 -6.26 -18.04 -22.04
CA LYS A 22 -5.07 -17.76 -22.84
C LYS A 22 -4.89 -16.26 -23.11
N THR A 23 -5.99 -15.56 -23.42
CA THR A 23 -5.98 -14.10 -23.63
C THR A 23 -5.62 -13.36 -22.33
N ASP A 24 -6.21 -13.70 -21.20
CA ASP A 24 -5.87 -13.12 -19.89
C ASP A 24 -4.40 -13.35 -19.54
N PHE A 25 -3.87 -14.53 -19.84
CA PHE A 25 -2.46 -14.85 -19.64
C PHE A 25 -1.54 -13.98 -20.49
N MET A 26 -1.81 -13.89 -21.80
CA MET A 26 -1.00 -13.07 -22.73
C MET A 26 -1.00 -11.59 -22.32
N ILE A 27 -2.16 -11.03 -22.03
CA ILE A 27 -2.30 -9.63 -21.60
C ILE A 27 -1.53 -9.41 -20.28
N SER A 28 -1.67 -10.32 -19.32
CA SER A 28 -0.95 -10.22 -18.05
C SER A 28 0.57 -10.32 -18.26
N ALA A 29 1.05 -11.22 -19.13
CA ALA A 29 2.48 -11.37 -19.45
C ALA A 29 3.05 -10.10 -20.10
N VAL A 30 2.37 -9.55 -21.10
CA VAL A 30 2.75 -8.27 -21.73
C VAL A 30 2.79 -7.14 -20.71
N TYR A 31 1.80 -7.10 -19.80
CA TYR A 31 1.76 -6.08 -18.78
C TYR A 31 2.88 -6.25 -17.76
N TYR A 32 3.27 -7.47 -17.36
CA TYR A 32 4.44 -7.70 -16.51
C TYR A 32 5.74 -7.24 -17.16
N ILE A 33 5.93 -7.54 -18.47
CA ILE A 33 7.09 -7.05 -19.22
C ILE A 33 7.12 -5.52 -19.23
N PHE A 34 5.99 -4.89 -19.54
CA PHE A 34 5.87 -3.43 -19.49
C PHE A 34 6.23 -2.88 -18.12
N LEU A 35 5.75 -3.51 -17.02
CA LEU A 35 6.06 -3.09 -15.66
C LEU A 35 7.56 -3.20 -15.34
N VAL A 36 8.24 -4.25 -15.80
CA VAL A 36 9.69 -4.39 -15.61
C VAL A 36 10.43 -3.22 -16.27
N PHE A 37 10.12 -2.89 -17.52
CA PHE A 37 10.73 -1.75 -18.21
C PHE A 37 10.39 -0.43 -17.51
N LEU A 38 9.15 -0.21 -17.14
CA LEU A 38 8.70 1.00 -16.47
C LEU A 38 9.40 1.17 -15.12
N CYS A 39 9.45 0.12 -14.29
CA CYS A 39 10.13 0.15 -12.99
C CYS A 39 11.63 0.40 -13.13
N THR A 40 12.28 -0.25 -14.12
CA THR A 40 13.71 -0.03 -14.39
C THR A 40 13.99 1.40 -14.82
N PHE A 41 13.18 1.95 -15.73
CA PHE A 41 13.30 3.34 -16.17
C PHE A 41 13.17 4.32 -14.99
N PHE A 42 12.13 4.19 -14.17
CA PHE A 42 11.92 5.05 -13.00
C PHE A 42 12.98 4.83 -11.91
N MET A 43 13.53 3.63 -11.79
CA MET A 43 14.64 3.37 -10.87
C MET A 43 15.90 4.14 -11.28
N VAL A 44 16.28 4.10 -12.56
CA VAL A 44 17.42 4.87 -13.08
C VAL A 44 17.17 6.36 -12.92
N LEU A 45 15.99 6.84 -13.29
CA LEU A 45 15.63 8.25 -13.15
C LEU A 45 15.66 8.71 -11.68
N SER A 46 15.21 7.86 -10.76
CA SER A 46 15.27 8.13 -9.30
C SER A 46 16.70 8.15 -8.77
N ALA A 47 17.58 7.29 -9.29
CA ALA A 47 19.00 7.30 -8.92
C ALA A 47 19.69 8.59 -9.39
N VAL A 48 19.44 9.03 -10.62
CA VAL A 48 19.95 10.29 -11.15
C VAL A 48 19.38 11.47 -10.34
N ALA A 49 18.07 11.50 -10.11
CA ALA A 49 17.42 12.54 -9.33
C ALA A 49 17.97 12.62 -7.90
N LEU A 50 18.24 11.47 -7.26
CA LEU A 50 18.84 11.43 -5.93
C LEU A 50 20.22 12.09 -5.92
N VAL A 51 21.09 11.79 -6.90
CA VAL A 51 22.43 12.37 -6.98
C VAL A 51 22.37 13.87 -7.24
N VAL A 52 21.55 14.31 -8.21
CA VAL A 52 21.46 15.70 -8.62
C VAL A 52 20.79 16.58 -7.56
N CYS A 53 19.72 16.08 -6.93
CA CYS A 53 18.92 16.85 -5.98
C CYS A 53 19.40 16.71 -4.53
N TYR A 54 20.32 15.78 -4.22
CA TYR A 54 20.76 15.48 -2.85
C TYR A 54 21.08 16.70 -1.98
N PRO A 55 21.79 17.74 -2.47
CA PRO A 55 22.11 18.91 -1.67
C PRO A 55 20.91 19.78 -1.28
N PHE A 56 19.78 19.67 -2.01
CA PHE A 56 18.62 20.57 -1.90
C PHE A 56 17.33 19.84 -1.48
N ASP A 57 17.32 18.50 -1.52
CA ASP A 57 16.12 17.68 -1.26
C ASP A 57 16.40 16.58 -0.22
N GLU A 58 16.74 16.98 1.01
CA GLU A 58 16.96 16.05 2.13
C GLU A 58 15.74 15.16 2.38
N GLY A 59 14.54 15.67 2.10
CA GLY A 59 13.28 14.94 2.19
C GLY A 59 13.02 13.97 1.03
N ARG A 60 13.91 13.85 0.05
CA ARG A 60 13.78 13.03 -1.17
C ARG A 60 12.40 13.16 -1.83
N ARG A 61 11.87 14.37 -1.89
CA ARG A 61 10.55 14.66 -2.47
C ARG A 61 10.51 14.38 -3.96
N VAL A 62 11.60 14.67 -4.67
CA VAL A 62 11.70 14.42 -6.12
C VAL A 62 11.61 12.92 -6.40
N VAL A 63 12.37 12.09 -5.68
CA VAL A 63 12.30 10.62 -5.82
C VAL A 63 10.90 10.10 -5.47
N HIS A 64 10.26 10.66 -4.44
CA HIS A 64 8.90 10.30 -4.08
C HIS A 64 7.86 10.68 -5.16
N GLU A 65 7.99 11.87 -5.78
CA GLU A 65 7.10 12.26 -6.88
C GLU A 65 7.30 11.39 -8.13
N LEU A 66 8.53 10.98 -8.44
CA LEU A 66 8.79 9.99 -9.49
C LEU A 66 8.08 8.66 -9.20
N SER A 67 8.13 8.21 -7.94
CA SER A 67 7.39 7.03 -7.48
C SER A 67 5.88 7.21 -7.67
N ARG A 68 5.36 8.40 -7.37
CA ARG A 68 3.94 8.73 -7.56
C ARG A 68 3.52 8.68 -9.02
N ILE A 69 4.37 9.21 -9.92
CA ILE A 69 4.13 9.17 -11.37
C ILE A 69 4.14 7.71 -11.85
N LEU A 70 5.15 6.92 -11.47
CA LEU A 70 5.23 5.50 -11.75
C LEU A 70 3.94 4.76 -11.37
N VAL A 71 3.48 4.99 -10.13
CA VAL A 71 2.26 4.36 -9.61
C VAL A 71 1.02 4.80 -10.37
N ARG A 72 0.91 6.07 -10.75
CA ARG A 72 -0.20 6.56 -11.57
C ARG A 72 -0.23 5.88 -12.94
N ILE A 73 0.92 5.71 -13.59
CA ILE A 73 1.02 4.97 -14.86
C ILE A 73 0.62 3.50 -14.63
N PHE A 74 1.14 2.86 -13.58
CA PHE A 74 0.79 1.49 -13.21
C PHE A 74 -0.73 1.27 -13.12
N PHE A 75 -1.45 2.16 -12.45
CA PHE A 75 -2.89 2.02 -12.29
C PHE A 75 -3.71 2.56 -13.47
N ALA A 76 -3.15 3.40 -14.35
CA ALA A 76 -3.86 4.00 -15.48
C ALA A 76 -3.88 3.09 -16.71
N VAL A 77 -2.85 2.26 -16.91
CA VAL A 77 -2.75 1.38 -18.09
C VAL A 77 -3.89 0.38 -18.16
N PRO A 78 -4.31 -0.31 -17.09
CA PRO A 78 -5.50 -1.15 -17.13
C PRO A 78 -6.79 -0.30 -17.13
N PRO A 79 -7.55 -0.25 -18.23
CA PRO A 79 -8.61 0.75 -18.43
C PRO A 79 -9.81 0.59 -17.50
N ARG A 80 -9.94 -0.54 -16.84
CA ARG A 80 -11.08 -0.85 -15.95
C ARG A 80 -10.71 -0.76 -14.46
N TRP A 81 -9.46 -0.44 -14.13
CA TRP A 81 -9.08 -0.20 -12.74
C TRP A 81 -9.53 1.17 -12.30
N ARG A 82 -10.25 1.23 -11.19
CA ARG A 82 -10.79 2.47 -10.63
C ARG A 82 -10.29 2.65 -9.21
N GLN A 83 -9.69 3.80 -8.94
CA GLN A 83 -9.26 4.20 -7.59
C GLN A 83 -10.14 5.34 -7.11
N ARG A 84 -10.74 5.17 -5.93
CA ARG A 84 -11.55 6.19 -5.26
C ARG A 84 -10.88 6.58 -3.96
N VAL A 85 -10.56 7.87 -3.80
CA VAL A 85 -10.06 8.43 -2.54
C VAL A 85 -11.19 9.19 -1.87
N ILE A 86 -11.45 8.86 -0.60
CA ILE A 86 -12.45 9.49 0.27
C ILE A 86 -11.71 10.08 1.46
N GLY A 87 -12.10 11.26 1.94
CA GLY A 87 -11.46 11.92 3.10
C GLY A 87 -10.14 12.62 2.75
N ARG A 88 -9.96 13.01 1.47
CA ARG A 88 -8.75 13.73 1.03
C ARG A 88 -8.58 15.07 1.72
N GLU A 89 -9.67 15.68 2.17
CA GLU A 89 -9.74 16.93 2.92
C GLU A 89 -9.06 16.86 4.28
N TYR A 90 -8.88 15.67 4.84
CA TYR A 90 -8.15 15.47 6.11
C TYR A 90 -6.63 15.50 5.96
N VAL A 91 -6.12 15.60 4.73
CA VAL A 91 -4.69 15.58 4.45
C VAL A 91 -4.15 17.00 4.29
N ASP A 92 -3.39 17.47 5.28
CA ASP A 92 -2.60 18.68 5.15
C ASP A 92 -1.22 18.33 4.58
N ARG A 93 -0.93 18.80 3.37
CA ARG A 93 0.33 18.54 2.65
C ARG A 93 1.56 19.18 3.28
N LYS A 94 1.36 20.13 4.21
CA LYS A 94 2.44 20.83 4.93
C LYS A 94 2.87 20.08 6.19
N LYS A 95 2.07 19.14 6.65
CA LYS A 95 2.35 18.34 7.85
C LYS A 95 3.00 17.02 7.51
N SER A 96 3.76 16.49 8.47
CA SER A 96 4.21 15.09 8.50
C SER A 96 3.35 14.30 9.47
N TYR A 97 3.04 13.05 9.13
CA TYR A 97 2.19 12.14 9.88
C TYR A 97 2.89 10.81 10.11
N VAL A 98 2.48 10.09 11.14
CA VAL A 98 2.57 8.64 11.12
C VAL A 98 1.30 8.09 10.49
N ILE A 99 1.42 7.53 9.28
CA ILE A 99 0.30 6.98 8.53
C ILE A 99 0.12 5.52 8.91
N VAL A 100 -1.07 5.15 9.36
CA VAL A 100 -1.42 3.79 9.80
C VAL A 100 -2.39 3.19 8.80
N LEU A 101 -2.05 2.02 8.22
CA LEU A 101 -2.85 1.35 7.19
C LEU A 101 -3.09 -0.12 7.51
N ASN A 102 -4.23 -0.65 7.09
CA ASN A 102 -4.45 -2.10 7.04
C ASN A 102 -3.67 -2.73 5.88
N HIS A 103 -3.28 -4.00 6.02
CA HIS A 103 -2.42 -4.68 5.06
C HIS A 103 -3.04 -5.99 4.55
N ASN A 104 -3.42 -6.03 3.29
CA ASN A 104 -4.01 -7.20 2.62
C ASN A 104 -3.06 -7.82 1.59
N THR A 105 -2.35 -7.00 0.81
CA THR A 105 -1.55 -7.45 -0.32
C THR A 105 -0.39 -6.49 -0.61
N VAL A 106 0.55 -6.92 -1.45
CA VAL A 106 1.64 -6.05 -1.92
C VAL A 106 1.13 -4.81 -2.68
N ILE A 107 -0.08 -4.86 -3.24
CA ILE A 107 -0.70 -3.73 -3.96
C ILE A 107 -1.12 -2.58 -3.02
N ASP A 108 -1.20 -2.82 -1.73
CA ASP A 108 -1.46 -1.75 -0.74
C ASP A 108 -0.36 -0.69 -0.77
N ILE A 109 0.89 -1.12 -1.02
CA ILE A 109 2.07 -0.25 -1.05
C ILE A 109 1.93 0.84 -2.13
N PRO A 110 1.78 0.51 -3.43
CA PRO A 110 1.58 1.53 -4.46
C PRO A 110 0.26 2.29 -4.30
N THR A 111 -0.77 1.71 -3.68
CA THR A 111 -2.07 2.37 -3.54
C THR A 111 -1.99 3.63 -2.67
N LEU A 112 -1.11 3.70 -1.67
CA LEU A 112 -0.96 4.88 -0.81
C LEU A 112 -0.50 6.13 -1.57
N TYR A 113 0.20 5.99 -2.70
CA TYR A 113 0.66 7.14 -3.51
C TYR A 113 -0.47 7.98 -4.12
N TYR A 114 -1.73 7.54 -4.02
CA TYR A 114 -2.89 8.36 -4.33
C TYR A 114 -3.17 9.46 -3.28
N ILE A 115 -2.58 9.35 -2.09
CA ILE A 115 -2.61 10.40 -1.06
C ILE A 115 -1.45 11.36 -1.34
N PRO A 116 -1.68 12.70 -1.35
CA PRO A 116 -0.68 13.68 -1.74
C PRO A 116 0.29 14.04 -0.60
N LEU A 117 0.92 13.04 0.01
CA LEU A 117 1.95 13.18 1.04
C LEU A 117 3.29 12.65 0.53
N ASN A 118 4.38 13.23 1.01
CA ASN A 118 5.70 12.63 0.94
C ASN A 118 5.86 11.68 2.12
N PHE A 119 6.15 10.40 1.90
CA PHE A 119 6.25 9.43 2.98
C PHE A 119 7.34 8.38 2.75
N ARG A 120 7.71 7.66 3.83
CA ARG A 120 8.64 6.53 3.83
C ARG A 120 7.95 5.32 4.43
N TRP A 121 8.13 4.17 3.79
CA TRP A 121 7.60 2.90 4.30
C TRP A 121 8.51 2.33 5.39
N VAL A 122 7.91 1.71 6.39
CA VAL A 122 8.61 0.83 7.31
C VAL A 122 8.50 -0.61 6.80
N SER A 123 9.62 -1.17 6.39
CA SER A 123 9.68 -2.50 5.79
C SER A 123 10.72 -3.39 6.47
N LYS A 124 10.47 -4.71 6.46
CA LYS A 124 11.41 -5.70 7.02
C LYS A 124 12.67 -5.85 6.16
N ARG A 125 13.80 -6.14 6.79
CA ARG A 125 15.12 -6.27 6.15
C ARG A 125 15.14 -7.22 4.94
N GLU A 126 14.37 -8.32 4.99
CA GLU A 126 14.32 -9.30 3.90
C GLU A 126 13.77 -8.69 2.60
N VAL A 127 12.87 -7.71 2.69
CA VAL A 127 12.30 -7.02 1.51
C VAL A 127 13.37 -6.19 0.80
N PHE A 128 14.30 -5.60 1.55
CA PHE A 128 15.44 -4.85 0.99
C PHE A 128 16.46 -5.73 0.24
N LYS A 129 16.45 -7.05 0.48
CA LYS A 129 17.28 -8.01 -0.24
C LYS A 129 16.65 -8.49 -1.57
N THR A 130 15.39 -8.13 -1.83
CA THR A 130 14.71 -8.52 -3.07
C THR A 130 15.33 -7.77 -4.25
N PRO A 131 15.79 -8.46 -5.32
CA PRO A 131 16.33 -7.80 -6.50
C PRO A 131 15.37 -6.77 -7.08
N PHE A 132 15.90 -5.65 -7.58
CA PHE A 132 15.20 -4.47 -8.10
C PHE A 132 14.33 -3.74 -7.06
N PHE A 133 13.47 -4.43 -6.36
CA PHE A 133 12.57 -3.82 -5.38
C PHE A 133 13.34 -3.30 -4.16
N GLY A 134 14.30 -4.07 -3.65
CA GLY A 134 15.14 -3.65 -2.53
C GLY A 134 15.97 -2.40 -2.82
N GLN A 135 16.58 -2.33 -4.01
CA GLN A 135 17.32 -1.14 -4.45
C GLN A 135 16.40 0.10 -4.53
N TYR A 136 15.17 -0.09 -5.02
CA TYR A 136 14.20 0.99 -5.07
C TYR A 136 13.85 1.53 -3.68
N LEU A 137 13.64 0.64 -2.68
CA LEU A 137 13.41 1.05 -1.29
C LEU A 137 14.56 1.87 -0.72
N VAL A 138 15.81 1.50 -1.04
CA VAL A 138 17.00 2.26 -0.62
C VAL A 138 17.04 3.64 -1.27
N LEU A 139 16.79 3.73 -2.58
CA LEU A 139 16.74 5.01 -3.31
C LEU A 139 15.63 5.91 -2.78
N HIS A 140 14.46 5.34 -2.49
CA HIS A 140 13.33 6.05 -1.92
C HIS A 140 13.59 6.51 -0.48
N GLY A 141 14.47 5.83 0.25
CA GLY A 141 14.81 6.14 1.65
C GLY A 141 13.85 5.47 2.64
N ASP A 142 13.30 4.33 2.30
CA ASP A 142 12.41 3.59 3.18
C ASP A 142 13.15 3.03 4.40
N ILE A 143 12.43 2.90 5.51
CA ILE A 143 12.97 2.49 6.80
C ILE A 143 13.08 0.97 6.87
N CYS A 144 14.30 0.49 7.01
CA CYS A 144 14.61 -0.93 7.13
C CYS A 144 14.60 -1.35 8.60
N ILE A 145 13.75 -2.32 8.99
CA ILE A 145 13.73 -2.86 10.36
C ILE A 145 14.10 -4.35 10.39
N ASN A 146 14.87 -4.73 11.40
CA ASN A 146 15.16 -6.14 11.69
C ASN A 146 14.17 -6.65 12.74
N ARG A 147 13.24 -7.51 12.35
CA ARG A 147 12.19 -8.04 13.23
C ARG A 147 12.65 -9.19 14.16
N GLY A 148 13.90 -9.61 14.06
CA GLY A 148 14.44 -10.70 14.90
C GLY A 148 14.54 -10.34 16.38
N ARG A 149 14.63 -9.03 16.69
CA ARG A 149 14.64 -8.47 18.05
C ARG A 149 13.68 -7.31 18.12
N ALA A 150 12.59 -7.47 18.86
CA ALA A 150 11.48 -6.52 18.86
C ALA A 150 11.89 -5.12 19.39
N SER A 151 12.72 -5.07 20.43
CA SER A 151 13.22 -3.80 21.00
C SER A 151 14.09 -3.03 20.01
N GLU A 152 15.08 -3.70 19.41
CA GLU A 152 15.97 -3.09 18.41
C GLU A 152 15.20 -2.59 17.18
N ALA A 153 14.18 -3.36 16.73
CA ALA A 153 13.33 -2.97 15.62
C ALA A 153 12.50 -1.72 15.94
N LEU A 154 12.02 -1.60 17.18
CA LEU A 154 11.26 -0.44 17.65
C LEU A 154 12.19 0.79 17.73
N GLU A 155 13.34 0.67 18.39
CA GLU A 155 14.32 1.75 18.50
C GLU A 155 14.77 2.26 17.12
N GLN A 156 15.09 1.34 16.21
CA GLN A 156 15.47 1.68 14.84
C GLN A 156 14.35 2.42 14.11
N MET A 157 13.10 1.91 14.20
CA MET A 157 11.96 2.56 13.58
C MET A 157 11.71 3.96 14.12
N VAL A 158 11.82 4.15 15.44
CA VAL A 158 11.64 5.45 16.09
C VAL A 158 12.75 6.42 15.67
N ARG A 159 14.01 6.01 15.75
CA ARG A 159 15.15 6.84 15.35
C ARG A 159 15.06 7.29 13.90
N ASP A 160 14.92 6.33 12.98
CA ASP A 160 14.91 6.61 11.54
C ASP A 160 13.62 7.32 11.13
N GLY A 161 12.49 7.00 11.77
CA GLY A 161 11.21 7.67 11.57
C GLY A 161 11.24 9.15 11.98
N LYS A 162 11.80 9.47 13.15
CA LYS A 162 11.99 10.86 13.60
C LYS A 162 12.87 11.64 12.63
N LEU A 163 13.93 11.03 12.12
CA LEU A 163 14.79 11.65 11.11
C LEU A 163 14.01 12.02 9.83
N TRP A 164 13.18 11.12 9.31
CA TRP A 164 12.39 11.42 8.12
C TRP A 164 11.30 12.46 8.38
N ILE A 165 10.67 12.40 9.55
CA ILE A 165 9.66 13.39 9.98
C ILE A 165 10.29 14.79 10.06
N SER A 166 11.48 14.92 10.61
CA SER A 166 12.21 16.22 10.70
C SER A 166 12.59 16.77 9.31
N ARG A 167 12.73 15.90 8.30
CA ARG A 167 12.95 16.26 6.88
C ARG A 167 11.66 16.51 6.10
N GLY A 168 10.51 16.56 6.78
CA GLY A 168 9.21 16.84 6.18
C GLY A 168 8.61 15.65 5.41
N ALA A 169 9.01 14.42 5.72
CA ALA A 169 8.37 13.22 5.20
C ALA A 169 7.53 12.54 6.29
N SER A 170 6.36 12.03 5.93
CA SER A 170 5.55 11.15 6.78
C SER A 170 6.15 9.75 6.86
N VAL A 171 5.73 8.95 7.83
CA VAL A 171 6.14 7.54 7.94
C VAL A 171 4.91 6.65 7.84
N ALA A 172 4.89 5.75 6.86
CA ALA A 172 3.80 4.83 6.61
C ALA A 172 4.09 3.46 7.20
N VAL A 173 3.16 2.94 8.00
CA VAL A 173 3.32 1.69 8.75
C VAL A 173 2.07 0.84 8.60
N PHE A 174 2.27 -0.45 8.36
CA PHE A 174 1.25 -1.48 8.57
C PHE A 174 1.34 -2.01 10.00
N PRO A 175 0.49 -1.55 10.93
CA PRO A 175 0.66 -1.87 12.36
C PRO A 175 0.36 -3.32 12.69
N GLU A 176 -0.37 -4.04 11.83
CA GLU A 176 -0.59 -5.48 11.95
C GLU A 176 0.73 -6.28 11.87
N GLY A 177 1.70 -5.74 11.14
CA GLY A 177 3.01 -6.35 10.93
C GLY A 177 3.02 -7.55 9.98
N THR A 178 1.87 -7.97 9.47
CA THR A 178 1.71 -9.05 8.48
C THR A 178 0.48 -8.78 7.62
N ARG A 179 0.38 -9.45 6.47
CA ARG A 179 -0.77 -9.34 5.58
C ARG A 179 -1.95 -10.14 6.14
N SER A 180 -3.13 -9.55 6.12
CA SER A 180 -4.40 -10.19 6.46
C SER A 180 -4.76 -11.27 5.42
N LYS A 181 -5.11 -12.46 5.88
CA LYS A 181 -5.53 -13.57 5.01
C LYS A 181 -7.02 -13.55 4.70
N ASP A 182 -7.83 -13.08 5.62
CA ASP A 182 -9.29 -12.98 5.53
C ASP A 182 -9.77 -11.63 4.97
N GLY A 183 -8.92 -10.60 5.04
CA GLY A 183 -9.23 -9.23 4.60
C GLY A 183 -9.74 -8.36 5.72
N GLU A 184 -9.81 -8.86 6.96
CA GLU A 184 -10.17 -8.09 8.15
C GLU A 184 -8.95 -7.37 8.71
N ILE A 185 -9.18 -6.33 9.52
CA ILE A 185 -8.14 -5.61 10.23
C ILE A 185 -7.86 -6.34 11.54
N HIS A 186 -6.63 -6.81 11.69
CA HIS A 186 -6.20 -7.54 12.89
C HIS A 186 -5.55 -6.62 13.91
N ARG A 187 -5.24 -7.19 15.08
CA ARG A 187 -4.62 -6.49 16.20
C ARG A 187 -3.37 -5.71 15.78
N PHE A 188 -3.28 -4.46 16.26
CA PHE A 188 -2.16 -3.57 16.01
C PHE A 188 -0.99 -3.82 16.98
N LYS A 189 0.22 -3.51 16.52
CA LYS A 189 1.44 -3.43 17.30
C LYS A 189 1.72 -1.97 17.68
N ALA A 190 2.31 -1.76 18.82
CA ALA A 190 2.54 -0.43 19.39
C ALA A 190 3.49 0.47 18.57
N GLY A 191 4.35 -0.11 17.73
CA GLY A 191 5.48 0.62 17.13
C GLY A 191 5.13 1.92 16.40
N ALA A 192 4.08 1.93 15.58
CA ALA A 192 3.63 3.15 14.88
C ALA A 192 3.17 4.23 15.88
N PHE A 193 2.49 3.82 16.93
CA PHE A 193 1.94 4.71 17.96
C PHE A 193 3.05 5.28 18.85
N THR A 194 4.04 4.46 19.21
CA THR A 194 5.25 4.91 19.90
C THR A 194 6.01 5.92 19.06
N LEU A 195 6.21 5.66 17.75
CA LEU A 195 6.85 6.61 16.84
C LEU A 195 6.10 7.95 16.81
N ALA A 196 4.77 7.94 16.72
CA ALA A 196 3.97 9.16 16.67
C ALA A 196 4.12 9.98 17.96
N LYS A 197 4.10 9.35 19.12
CA LYS A 197 4.34 9.99 20.44
C LYS A 197 5.74 10.60 20.49
N GLU A 198 6.76 9.82 20.18
CA GLU A 198 8.17 10.24 20.23
C GLU A 198 8.53 11.34 19.24
N ALA A 199 7.84 11.37 18.10
CA ALA A 199 8.01 12.40 17.09
C ALA A 199 7.11 13.62 17.29
N GLY A 200 6.12 13.56 18.19
CA GLY A 200 5.18 14.65 18.45
C GLY A 200 4.27 14.98 17.28
N VAL A 201 3.90 13.99 16.45
CA VAL A 201 3.09 14.19 15.24
C VAL A 201 1.74 13.49 15.30
N GLU A 202 0.85 13.92 14.44
CA GLU A 202 -0.49 13.34 14.27
C GLU A 202 -0.41 11.93 13.67
N ILE A 203 -1.37 11.07 14.05
CA ILE A 203 -1.59 9.78 13.38
C ILE A 203 -2.67 9.98 12.32
N LEU A 204 -2.38 9.53 11.08
CA LEU A 204 -3.32 9.56 9.97
C LEU A 204 -3.77 8.13 9.63
N PRO A 205 -4.97 7.70 10.06
CA PRO A 205 -5.48 6.38 9.72
C PRO A 205 -5.98 6.34 8.28
N VAL A 206 -5.62 5.29 7.54
CA VAL A 206 -6.03 5.08 6.15
C VAL A 206 -6.50 3.65 5.97
N VAL A 207 -7.70 3.48 5.42
CA VAL A 207 -8.29 2.17 5.14
C VAL A 207 -8.26 1.88 3.65
N LEU A 208 -7.72 0.72 3.30
CA LEU A 208 -7.64 0.22 1.92
C LEU A 208 -8.59 -0.97 1.74
N ASP A 209 -9.41 -0.94 0.69
CA ASP A 209 -10.24 -2.07 0.31
C ASP A 209 -10.24 -2.28 -1.21
N GLY A 210 -10.34 -3.56 -1.65
CA GLY A 210 -10.34 -3.95 -3.05
C GLY A 210 -8.96 -4.30 -3.62
N THR A 211 -7.87 -4.09 -2.91
CA THR A 211 -6.51 -4.42 -3.36
C THR A 211 -6.27 -5.93 -3.46
N LYS A 212 -6.90 -6.72 -2.57
CA LYS A 212 -6.75 -8.17 -2.48
C LYS A 212 -7.20 -8.90 -3.75
N THR A 213 -8.17 -8.36 -4.47
CA THR A 213 -8.74 -8.96 -5.67
C THR A 213 -8.07 -8.54 -6.96
N LEU A 214 -7.07 -7.64 -6.92
CA LEU A 214 -6.40 -7.14 -8.10
C LEU A 214 -5.53 -8.20 -8.80
N ILE A 215 -4.88 -9.04 -8.03
CA ILE A 215 -4.08 -10.17 -8.53
C ILE A 215 -4.80 -11.46 -8.14
N LYS A 216 -5.12 -12.27 -9.15
CA LYS A 216 -5.74 -13.59 -8.98
C LYS A 216 -4.73 -14.58 -8.38
N LYS A 217 -5.19 -15.71 -7.83
CA LYS A 217 -4.32 -16.74 -7.23
C LYS A 217 -3.27 -17.31 -8.19
N ASN A 218 -3.55 -17.32 -9.49
CA ASN A 218 -2.63 -17.75 -10.56
C ASN A 218 -1.71 -16.63 -11.07
N ALA A 219 -1.50 -15.57 -10.30
CA ALA A 219 -0.70 -14.37 -10.65
C ALA A 219 -1.22 -13.57 -11.86
N LEU A 220 -2.40 -13.87 -12.39
CA LEU A 220 -3.02 -13.06 -13.44
C LEU A 220 -3.71 -11.84 -12.84
N PHE A 221 -3.72 -10.73 -13.59
CA PHE A 221 -4.44 -9.54 -13.18
C PHE A 221 -5.95 -9.70 -13.33
N ASN A 222 -6.69 -9.15 -12.37
CA ASN A 222 -8.11 -8.92 -12.49
C ASN A 222 -8.33 -7.54 -13.14
N TRP A 223 -8.67 -7.53 -14.41
CA TRP A 223 -8.79 -6.31 -15.21
C TRP A 223 -10.01 -5.45 -14.88
N GLY A 224 -10.97 -5.96 -14.12
CA GLY A 224 -12.12 -5.21 -13.66
C GLY A 224 -12.10 -5.05 -12.15
N ASN A 225 -11.30 -4.11 -11.62
CA ASN A 225 -11.16 -3.95 -10.17
C ASN A 225 -11.38 -2.50 -9.71
N ARG A 226 -11.96 -2.37 -8.52
CA ARG A 226 -12.19 -1.10 -7.84
C ARG A 226 -11.47 -1.10 -6.51
N ILE A 227 -10.60 -0.09 -6.30
CA ILE A 227 -9.88 0.13 -5.06
C ILE A 227 -10.45 1.36 -4.38
N THR A 228 -10.77 1.25 -3.10
CA THR A 228 -11.18 2.38 -2.26
C THR A 228 -10.07 2.67 -1.26
N ILE A 229 -9.69 3.94 -1.18
CA ILE A 229 -8.73 4.51 -0.24
C ILE A 229 -9.52 5.48 0.61
N ARG A 230 -9.71 5.18 1.89
CA ARG A 230 -10.43 6.07 2.81
C ARG A 230 -9.46 6.62 3.85
N VAL A 231 -9.23 7.91 3.81
CA VAL A 231 -8.51 8.66 4.83
C VAL A 231 -9.52 9.02 5.92
N LEU A 232 -9.17 8.76 7.17
CA LEU A 232 -9.94 9.16 8.32
C LEU A 232 -9.41 10.47 8.90
N PRO A 233 -10.21 11.18 9.75
CA PRO A 233 -9.71 12.32 10.48
C PRO A 233 -8.42 11.97 11.25
N PRO A 234 -7.38 12.82 11.20
CA PRO A 234 -6.16 12.57 11.91
C PRO A 234 -6.39 12.65 13.42
N VAL A 235 -5.74 11.76 14.18
CA VAL A 235 -5.67 11.88 15.63
C VAL A 235 -4.65 12.97 15.95
N SER A 236 -5.07 14.02 16.60
CA SER A 236 -4.23 15.20 16.88
C SER A 236 -2.99 14.86 17.71
N ALA A 237 -1.90 15.59 17.52
CA ALA A 237 -0.67 15.39 18.29
C ALA A 237 -0.88 15.53 19.80
N GLY A 238 -1.79 16.43 20.23
CA GLY A 238 -2.16 16.55 21.65
C GLY A 238 -2.83 15.28 22.20
N ARG A 239 -3.76 14.67 21.44
CA ARG A 239 -4.39 13.39 21.83
C ARG A 239 -3.35 12.26 21.81
N VAL A 240 -2.48 12.21 20.82
CA VAL A 240 -1.39 11.22 20.72
C VAL A 240 -0.47 11.29 21.93
N ALA A 241 -0.11 12.49 22.38
CA ALA A 241 0.76 12.68 23.54
C ALA A 241 0.08 12.29 24.87
N ALA A 242 -1.21 12.63 25.03
CA ALA A 242 -1.93 12.45 26.28
C ALA A 242 -2.44 11.02 26.51
N ALA A 243 -2.79 10.28 25.45
CA ALA A 243 -3.40 8.97 25.56
C ALA A 243 -2.40 7.88 25.95
N GLU A 244 -2.84 6.87 26.67
CA GLU A 244 -2.09 5.64 26.83
C GLU A 244 -1.96 4.93 25.48
N THR A 245 -0.79 4.32 25.20
CA THR A 245 -0.51 3.73 23.89
C THR A 245 -1.51 2.64 23.51
N HIS A 246 -1.94 1.83 24.47
CA HIS A 246 -2.92 0.76 24.24
C HIS A 246 -4.31 1.33 23.91
N GLU A 247 -4.74 2.36 24.62
CA GLU A 247 -6.01 3.07 24.36
C GLU A 247 -6.03 3.68 22.96
N LEU A 248 -4.95 4.39 22.59
CA LEU A 248 -4.79 5.00 21.29
C LEU A 248 -4.80 3.97 20.14
N MET A 249 -4.16 2.81 20.36
CA MET A 249 -4.18 1.70 19.40
C MET A 249 -5.59 1.19 19.18
N GLN A 250 -6.38 1.01 20.26
CA GLN A 250 -7.74 0.51 20.18
C GLN A 250 -8.67 1.53 19.52
N GLU A 251 -8.57 2.81 19.89
CA GLU A 251 -9.32 3.91 19.26
C GLU A 251 -9.13 3.94 17.75
N VAL A 252 -7.88 3.90 17.28
CA VAL A 252 -7.56 3.93 15.85
C VAL A 252 -8.00 2.63 15.15
N HIS A 253 -7.80 1.48 15.78
CA HIS A 253 -8.23 0.19 15.26
C HIS A 253 -9.74 0.16 15.03
N ASP A 254 -10.54 0.55 16.03
CA ASP A 254 -12.00 0.51 15.96
C ASP A 254 -12.55 1.49 14.91
N ALA A 255 -11.96 2.69 14.82
CA ALA A 255 -12.29 3.64 13.78
C ALA A 255 -12.00 3.09 12.38
N MET A 256 -10.88 2.39 12.18
CA MET A 256 -10.53 1.78 10.91
C MET A 256 -11.43 0.59 10.57
N CYS A 257 -11.81 -0.24 11.55
CA CYS A 257 -12.75 -1.35 11.37
C CYS A 257 -14.14 -0.83 10.96
N ALA A 258 -14.66 0.18 11.64
CA ALA A 258 -15.93 0.82 11.29
C ALA A 258 -15.91 1.39 9.87
N ALA A 259 -14.83 2.06 9.49
CA ALA A 259 -14.66 2.61 8.15
C ALA A 259 -14.59 1.52 7.06
N LEU A 260 -13.94 0.38 7.34
CA LEU A 260 -13.90 -0.76 6.43
C LEU A 260 -15.29 -1.37 6.22
N ALA A 261 -16.05 -1.55 7.30
CA ALA A 261 -17.44 -2.03 7.23
C ALA A 261 -18.32 -1.10 6.39
N GLU A 262 -18.22 0.21 6.59
CA GLU A 262 -18.98 1.19 5.78
C GLU A 262 -18.60 1.16 4.29
N ILE A 263 -17.32 0.97 3.94
CA ILE A 263 -16.89 0.84 2.54
C ILE A 263 -17.55 -0.39 1.90
N ARG A 264 -17.60 -1.49 2.64
CA ARG A 264 -18.14 -2.77 2.14
C ARG A 264 -19.66 -2.74 2.01
N ASN A 265 -20.36 -2.08 2.92
CA ASN A 265 -21.82 -1.94 2.88
C ASN A 265 -22.33 -1.03 1.75
N LYS A 266 -21.45 -0.17 1.18
CA LYS A 266 -21.78 0.75 0.06
C LYS A 266 -21.38 0.20 -1.31
N LYS A 267 -20.92 -1.04 -1.40
CA LYS A 267 -20.59 -1.72 -2.66
C LYS A 267 -21.81 -2.43 -3.24
#